data_e5767d49b2431f6d44eacb2721d838ea
#
_entry.id   e5767d49b2431f6d44eacb2721d838ea
#
_cell.length_a   1.000
_cell.length_b   1.000
_cell.length_c   1.000
_cell.angle_alpha   90.00
_cell.angle_beta   90.00
_cell.angle_gamma   90.00
#
_symmetry.space_group_name_H-M   'P 1'
#
loop_
_entity.id
_entity.type
_entity.pdbx_description
1 polymer ?
#
loop_
_entity_poly.entity_id
_entity_poly.type
_entity_poly.pdbx_seq_one_letter_code
_entity_poly.pdbx_strand_id
1 'polypeptide(L)'
;MPDTSINFCLLILGASVGCRFANKTVKEVANNSFHGLVATILLVLLGLVAAFIATFFVDNNFLTLVLSFCPGGIYEVAVIAIAFDLEPDFVAFHHIIRLLFILFIVPVAIRLIEKTKLKN
;
A
#
# COMPACT_ATOMS: atom_id res chain seq x y z
N MET A 1 -14.59 -22.06 10.73
CA MET A 1 -14.48 -22.27 9.27
C MET A 1 -13.31 -23.20 9.02
N PRO A 2 -13.41 -24.16 8.11
CA PRO A 2 -12.31 -25.11 7.95
C PRO A 2 -11.09 -24.40 7.37
N ASP A 3 -10.01 -24.40 8.16
CA ASP A 3 -8.71 -23.84 7.80
C ASP A 3 -8.16 -24.39 6.48
N THR A 4 -8.65 -25.54 6.07
CA THR A 4 -8.34 -26.22 4.82
C THR A 4 -8.69 -25.39 3.58
N SER A 5 -9.82 -24.68 3.57
CA SER A 5 -10.25 -23.85 2.43
C SER A 5 -9.34 -22.62 2.29
N ILE A 6 -8.96 -22.02 3.40
CA ILE A 6 -8.04 -20.86 3.41
C ILE A 6 -6.66 -21.29 2.93
N ASN A 7 -6.15 -22.42 3.44
CA ASN A 7 -4.86 -22.96 3.05
C ASN A 7 -4.81 -23.29 1.56
N PHE A 8 -5.91 -23.82 0.99
CA PHE A 8 -6.01 -24.13 -0.43
C PHE A 8 -5.99 -22.87 -1.29
N CYS A 9 -6.71 -21.81 -0.88
CA CYS A 9 -6.67 -20.51 -1.56
C CYS A 9 -5.28 -19.88 -1.51
N LEU A 10 -4.60 -19.93 -0.36
CA LEU A 10 -3.24 -19.42 -0.20
C LEU A 10 -2.23 -20.18 -1.06
N LEU A 11 -2.40 -21.50 -1.20
CA LEU A 11 -1.57 -22.35 -2.05
C LEU A 11 -1.73 -21.98 -3.53
N ILE A 12 -2.97 -21.78 -3.99
CA ILE A 12 -3.25 -21.35 -5.37
C ILE A 12 -2.66 -19.96 -5.64
N LEU A 13 -2.84 -19.02 -4.71
CA LEU A 13 -2.25 -17.67 -4.83
C LEU A 13 -0.74 -17.73 -4.88
N GLY A 14 -0.10 -18.48 -3.99
CA GLY A 14 1.34 -18.66 -3.95
C GLY A 14 1.88 -19.29 -5.24
N ALA A 15 1.24 -20.34 -5.73
CA ALA A 15 1.59 -20.99 -6.99
C ALA A 15 1.44 -20.03 -8.19
N SER A 16 0.33 -19.27 -8.24
CA SER A 16 0.09 -18.30 -9.31
C SER A 16 1.16 -17.20 -9.36
N VAL A 17 1.57 -16.69 -8.20
CA VAL A 17 2.64 -15.71 -8.09
C VAL A 17 3.99 -16.35 -8.47
N GLY A 18 4.27 -17.56 -7.96
CA GLY A 18 5.50 -18.30 -8.25
C GLY A 18 5.69 -18.58 -9.75
N CYS A 19 4.62 -18.95 -10.46
CA CYS A 19 4.66 -19.19 -11.91
C CYS A 19 5.04 -17.94 -12.72
N ARG A 20 4.77 -16.73 -12.23
CA ARG A 20 5.19 -15.49 -12.90
C ARG A 20 6.70 -15.29 -12.91
N PHE A 21 7.41 -15.90 -11.97
CA PHE A 21 8.88 -15.86 -11.89
C PHE A 21 9.57 -16.99 -12.65
N ALA A 22 8.84 -18.03 -13.07
CA ALA A 22 9.42 -19.23 -13.69
C ALA A 22 10.23 -18.95 -14.97
N ASN A 23 9.89 -17.90 -15.73
CA ASN A 23 10.56 -17.51 -16.98
C ASN A 23 11.49 -16.28 -16.83
N LYS A 24 11.80 -15.88 -15.59
CA LYS A 24 12.67 -14.73 -15.34
C LYS A 24 14.05 -15.17 -14.91
N THR A 25 15.08 -14.55 -15.48
CA THR A 25 16.45 -14.77 -15.04
C THR A 25 16.66 -14.20 -13.64
N VAL A 26 17.40 -14.91 -12.79
CA VAL A 26 17.72 -14.46 -11.41
C VAL A 26 18.28 -13.03 -11.38
N LYS A 27 19.08 -12.66 -12.39
CA LYS A 27 19.65 -11.32 -12.53
C LYS A 27 18.56 -10.25 -12.81
N GLU A 28 17.56 -10.56 -13.62
CA GLU A 28 16.42 -9.67 -13.88
C GLU A 28 15.55 -9.48 -12.63
N VAL A 29 15.31 -10.58 -11.90
CA VAL A 29 14.57 -10.53 -10.64
C VAL A 29 15.32 -9.69 -9.62
N ALA A 30 16.62 -9.87 -9.46
CA ALA A 30 17.43 -9.09 -8.52
C ALA A 30 17.45 -7.60 -8.86
N ASN A 31 17.61 -7.27 -10.15
CA ASN A 31 17.62 -5.88 -10.60
C ASN A 31 16.24 -5.20 -10.39
N ASN A 32 15.15 -5.89 -10.75
CA ASN A 32 13.80 -5.38 -10.54
C ASN A 32 13.46 -5.27 -9.05
N SER A 33 13.94 -6.21 -8.22
CA SER A 33 13.78 -6.15 -6.77
C SER A 33 14.49 -4.96 -6.16
N PHE A 34 15.67 -4.59 -6.66
CA PHE A 34 16.39 -3.42 -6.20
C PHE A 34 15.61 -2.12 -6.48
N HIS A 35 15.05 -1.98 -7.69
CA HIS A 35 14.21 -0.83 -8.03
C HIS A 35 12.92 -0.79 -7.19
N GLY A 36 12.30 -1.96 -6.96
CA GLY A 36 11.15 -2.07 -6.07
C GLY A 36 11.47 -1.68 -4.64
N LEU A 37 12.62 -2.07 -4.12
CA LEU A 37 13.08 -1.73 -2.78
C LEU A 37 13.30 -0.21 -2.63
N VAL A 38 13.95 0.42 -3.60
CA VAL A 38 14.12 1.88 -3.62
C VAL A 38 12.78 2.60 -3.64
N ALA A 39 11.84 2.15 -4.48
CA ALA A 39 10.50 2.73 -4.54
C ALA A 39 9.75 2.58 -3.21
N THR A 40 9.85 1.43 -2.55
CA THR A 40 9.24 1.18 -1.25
C THR A 40 9.82 2.09 -0.16
N ILE A 41 11.14 2.23 -0.11
CA ILE A 41 11.80 3.14 0.84
C ILE A 41 11.33 4.59 0.63
N LEU A 42 11.25 5.05 -0.62
CA LEU A 42 10.74 6.39 -0.92
C LEU A 42 9.30 6.58 -0.47
N LEU A 43 8.42 5.58 -0.69
CA LEU A 43 7.03 5.62 -0.24
C LEU A 43 6.92 5.68 1.28
N VAL A 44 7.73 4.90 2.00
CA VAL A 44 7.75 4.91 3.47
C VAL A 44 8.24 6.26 3.99
N LEU A 45 9.31 6.82 3.41
CA LEU A 45 9.81 8.15 3.77
C LEU A 45 8.77 9.25 3.53
N LEU A 46 8.08 9.22 2.39
CA LEU A 46 6.99 10.15 2.10
C LEU A 46 5.84 10.00 3.12
N GLY A 47 5.48 8.78 3.48
CA GLY A 47 4.48 8.51 4.51
C GLY A 47 4.88 9.06 5.87
N LEU A 48 6.14 8.89 6.29
CA LEU A 48 6.67 9.45 7.54
C LEU A 48 6.65 10.99 7.55
N VAL A 49 7.06 11.61 6.45
CA VAL A 49 7.01 13.07 6.30
C VAL A 49 5.56 13.57 6.38
N ALA A 50 4.63 12.90 5.68
CA ALA A 50 3.21 13.24 5.74
C ALA A 50 2.63 13.07 7.14
N ALA A 51 2.96 11.98 7.86
CA ALA A 51 2.57 11.77 9.25
C ALA A 51 3.12 12.88 10.16
N PHE A 52 4.38 13.25 9.98
CA PHE A 52 4.99 14.35 10.75
C PHE A 52 4.31 15.70 10.49
N ILE A 53 3.98 16.02 9.25
CA ILE A 53 3.22 17.24 8.93
C ILE A 53 1.83 17.19 9.56
N ALA A 54 1.17 16.04 9.53
CA ALA A 54 -0.16 15.85 10.09
C ALA A 54 -0.21 16.09 11.62
N THR A 55 0.89 15.88 12.35
CA THR A 55 0.94 16.19 13.80
C THR A 55 0.70 17.68 14.12
N PHE A 56 0.93 18.56 13.16
CA PHE A 56 0.66 20.01 13.37
C PHE A 56 -0.82 20.37 13.19
N PHE A 57 -1.63 19.47 12.60
CA PHE A 57 -3.04 19.73 12.30
C PHE A 57 -4.00 18.88 13.12
N VAL A 58 -3.53 17.76 13.65
CA VAL A 58 -4.37 16.76 14.33
C VAL A 58 -3.68 16.36 15.63
N ASP A 59 -4.40 16.50 16.75
CA ASP A 59 -3.93 16.13 18.10
C ASP A 59 -4.06 14.62 18.35
N ASN A 60 -3.59 13.79 17.40
CA ASN A 60 -3.56 12.35 17.55
C ASN A 60 -2.16 11.85 17.85
N ASN A 61 -2.08 10.63 18.41
CA ASN A 61 -0.81 10.00 18.71
C ASN A 61 0.02 9.86 17.41
N PHE A 62 1.31 10.23 17.45
CA PHE A 62 2.20 10.13 16.30
C PHE A 62 2.21 8.75 15.64
N LEU A 63 2.16 7.67 16.45
CA LEU A 63 2.08 6.30 15.93
C LEU A 63 0.80 6.05 15.14
N THR A 64 -0.34 6.57 15.59
CA THR A 64 -1.63 6.49 14.87
C THR A 64 -1.52 7.16 13.50
N LEU A 65 -0.89 8.34 13.43
CA LEU A 65 -0.66 9.04 12.17
C LEU A 65 0.30 8.27 11.25
N VAL A 66 1.40 7.74 11.78
CA VAL A 66 2.33 6.93 11.00
C VAL A 66 1.64 5.69 10.41
N LEU A 67 0.82 4.99 11.20
CA LEU A 67 0.04 3.84 10.70
C LEU A 67 -0.96 4.28 9.62
N SER A 68 -1.59 5.44 9.79
CA SER A 68 -2.57 5.97 8.80
C SER A 68 -1.93 6.25 7.44
N PHE A 69 -0.70 6.76 7.42
CA PHE A 69 0.04 7.05 6.19
C PHE A 69 0.89 5.87 5.67
N CYS A 70 1.02 4.80 6.45
CA CYS A 70 1.81 3.63 6.07
C CYS A 70 1.29 3.02 4.75
N PRO A 71 2.17 2.72 3.78
CA PRO A 71 1.81 1.98 2.58
C PRO A 71 1.61 0.49 2.93
N GLY A 72 0.37 0.11 3.27
CA GLY A 72 0.00 -1.25 3.67
C GLY A 72 -1.47 -1.54 3.41
N GLY A 73 -1.89 -2.76 3.69
CA GLY A 73 -3.29 -3.17 3.65
C GLY A 73 -4.05 -2.67 4.89
N ILE A 74 -5.32 -2.33 4.71
CA ILE A 74 -6.18 -1.87 5.82
C ILE A 74 -6.20 -2.89 6.96
N TYR A 75 -6.28 -4.17 6.62
CA TYR A 75 -6.40 -5.25 7.60
C TYR A 75 -5.14 -5.36 8.49
N GLU A 76 -3.96 -5.38 7.87
CA GLU A 76 -2.69 -5.50 8.59
C GLU A 76 -2.46 -4.32 9.53
N VAL A 77 -2.73 -3.11 9.02
CA VAL A 77 -2.51 -1.88 9.79
C VAL A 77 -3.54 -1.74 10.91
N ALA A 78 -4.81 -2.15 10.69
CA ALA A 78 -5.83 -2.17 11.72
C ALA A 78 -5.49 -3.16 12.86
N VAL A 79 -4.98 -4.35 12.53
CA VAL A 79 -4.54 -5.33 13.55
C VAL A 79 -3.38 -4.77 14.38
N ILE A 80 -2.43 -4.09 13.76
CA ILE A 80 -1.33 -3.42 14.48
C ILE A 80 -1.87 -2.32 15.39
N ALA A 81 -2.81 -1.49 14.89
CA ALA A 81 -3.41 -0.42 15.68
C ALA A 81 -4.10 -0.97 16.95
N ILE A 82 -4.84 -2.07 16.83
CA ILE A 82 -5.49 -2.74 17.96
C ILE A 82 -4.44 -3.32 18.93
N ALA A 83 -3.37 -3.93 18.41
CA ALA A 83 -2.34 -4.56 19.24
C ALA A 83 -1.54 -3.54 20.09
N PHE A 84 -1.42 -2.31 19.62
CA PHE A 84 -0.73 -1.21 20.32
C PHE A 84 -1.69 -0.24 21.04
N ASP A 85 -2.97 -0.59 21.17
CA ASP A 85 -4.01 0.22 21.81
C ASP A 85 -4.08 1.65 21.20
N LEU A 86 -3.93 1.72 19.88
CA LEU A 86 -4.06 2.94 19.08
C LEU A 86 -5.50 3.06 18.56
N GLU A 87 -5.83 4.18 17.94
CA GLU A 87 -7.17 4.43 17.38
C GLU A 87 -7.37 3.72 16.02
N PRO A 88 -7.86 2.45 15.98
CA PRO A 88 -8.00 1.70 14.74
C PRO A 88 -9.05 2.32 13.80
N ASP A 89 -10.07 2.96 14.36
CA ASP A 89 -11.14 3.61 13.60
C ASP A 89 -10.60 4.78 12.77
N PHE A 90 -9.74 5.60 13.36
CA PHE A 90 -9.08 6.71 12.65
C PHE A 90 -8.18 6.20 11.54
N VAL A 91 -7.38 5.18 11.83
CA VAL A 91 -6.47 4.56 10.85
C VAL A 91 -7.25 3.96 9.68
N ALA A 92 -8.32 3.20 9.95
CA ALA A 92 -9.16 2.60 8.93
C ALA A 92 -9.87 3.67 8.07
N PHE A 93 -10.43 4.71 8.70
CA PHE A 93 -11.09 5.80 8.01
C PHE A 93 -10.15 6.54 7.05
N HIS A 94 -8.93 6.83 7.51
CA HIS A 94 -7.90 7.47 6.67
C HIS A 94 -7.53 6.60 5.45
N HIS A 95 -7.40 5.28 5.64
CA HIS A 95 -7.15 4.35 4.54
C HIS A 95 -8.28 4.31 3.51
N ILE A 96 -9.54 4.33 3.97
CA ILE A 96 -10.71 4.36 3.09
C ILE A 96 -10.72 5.64 2.26
N ILE A 97 -10.51 6.79 2.89
CA ILE A 97 -10.43 8.08 2.19
C ILE A 97 -9.33 8.03 1.12
N ARG A 98 -8.13 7.52 1.46
CA ARG A 98 -7.03 7.38 0.51
C ARG A 98 -7.40 6.50 -0.68
N LEU A 99 -8.08 5.38 -0.47
CA LEU A 99 -8.54 4.51 -1.54
C LEU A 99 -9.55 5.21 -2.45
N LEU A 100 -10.48 5.97 -1.88
CA LEU A 100 -11.45 6.76 -2.65
C LEU A 100 -10.73 7.82 -3.50
N PHE A 101 -9.77 8.54 -2.93
CA PHE A 101 -8.96 9.51 -3.67
C PHE A 101 -8.23 8.86 -4.84
N ILE A 102 -7.59 7.72 -4.63
CA ILE A 102 -6.88 6.98 -5.69
C ILE A 102 -7.87 6.56 -6.77
N LEU A 103 -9.04 6.03 -6.39
CA LEU A 103 -10.08 5.56 -7.31
C LEU A 103 -10.59 6.69 -8.24
N PHE A 104 -10.69 7.92 -7.73
CA PHE A 104 -11.13 9.08 -8.52
C PHE A 104 -10.00 9.75 -9.28
N ILE A 105 -8.83 9.91 -8.67
CA ILE A 105 -7.71 10.65 -9.26
C ILE A 105 -7.04 9.87 -10.41
N VAL A 106 -6.85 8.56 -10.25
CA VAL A 106 -6.14 7.76 -11.26
C VAL A 106 -6.84 7.77 -12.63
N PRO A 107 -8.16 7.54 -12.76
CA PRO A 107 -8.83 7.62 -14.05
C PRO A 107 -8.76 9.02 -14.68
N VAL A 108 -8.85 10.07 -13.86
CA VAL A 108 -8.74 11.45 -14.32
C VAL A 108 -7.32 11.73 -14.83
N ALA A 109 -6.30 11.31 -14.10
CA ALA A 109 -4.90 11.47 -14.51
C ALA A 109 -4.60 10.73 -15.82
N ILE A 110 -5.09 9.50 -15.98
CA ILE A 110 -4.92 8.72 -17.22
C ILE A 110 -5.55 9.46 -18.40
N ARG A 111 -6.78 9.94 -18.26
CA ARG A 111 -7.47 10.71 -19.33
C ARG A 111 -6.73 11.99 -19.71
N LEU A 112 -6.15 12.68 -18.74
CA LEU A 112 -5.36 13.89 -19.00
C LEU A 112 -4.08 13.57 -19.75
N ILE A 113 -3.38 12.50 -19.39
CA ILE A 113 -2.15 12.07 -20.07
C ILE A 113 -2.43 11.62 -21.52
N GLU A 114 -3.49 10.84 -21.73
CA GLU A 114 -3.91 10.43 -23.08
C GLU A 114 -4.26 11.63 -23.95
N LYS A 115 -4.99 12.60 -23.43
CA LYS A 115 -5.35 13.82 -24.15
C LYS A 115 -4.12 14.67 -24.54
N THR A 116 -3.08 14.64 -23.70
CA THR A 116 -1.82 15.34 -23.98
C THR A 116 -1.01 14.62 -25.06
N LYS A 117 -1.02 13.27 -25.05
CA LYS A 117 -0.33 12.44 -26.04
C LYS A 117 -0.95 12.52 -27.44
N LEU A 118 -2.26 12.73 -27.53
CA LEU A 118 -2.97 12.89 -28.82
C LEU A 118 -2.80 14.29 -29.45
N LYS A 119 -2.23 15.24 -28.70
CA LYS A 119 -2.04 16.63 -29.15
C LYS A 119 -0.60 16.91 -29.65
N ASN A 120 0.32 15.96 -29.44
CA ASN A 120 1.68 15.95 -29.97
C ASN A 120 1.85 14.88 -31.04
#